data_b8ed47f8eceb33c9efb1be2e4b0b1ce9
#
_entry.id   b8ed47f8eceb33c9efb1be2e4b0b1ce9
#
_cell.length_a   1.000
_cell.length_b   1.000
_cell.length_c   1.000
_cell.angle_alpha   90.00
_cell.angle_beta   90.00
_cell.angle_gamma   90.00
#
_symmetry.space_group_name_H-M   'P 1'
#
loop_
_entity.id
_entity.type
_entity.pdbx_description
1 polymer ?
#
loop_
_entity_poly.entity_id
_entity_poly.type
_entity_poly.pdbx_seq_one_letter_code
_entity_poly.pdbx_strand_id
1 'polypeptide(L)'
;MLEDVSWPQPPELKGDVKLVLPAWTNREPDWRAEVQPTIRLQGMVKLEHGGAYRGVDVSALQSHVAYSNLVWRLPDLTVLRPEGTLEAALEADERTGDFYARVSSTLDLRMVRPLLDEEQQQGLDLVTFTNPPVISAEVWGHARELERTGLKGRVALSNFTFRGESASGLQTGVQYTNKFLQFNSPRVQRGEQRMSADGVGVDLAAQLVFLTNGFGTVEPMVVTRAIGADIAQKVEAYQFKQPPVAHVYGTIPMHGEDTADLHFELDGGPFEWSRFHLPHISGHVHWLGQQLFLNNIQADFYGGQAAGSAQFHFRPGGEADYQFAVFATNALLGPLTKDMFLVTNRLEGWLWGNLVVTNASTASMQTWDGYGDLHLRDGFIWEIPVFGIFSGVLNGMVPGLGNSRASAGTCTFSITNGVIRSEDMDIRSTGMRLQYRGTLDFDGKINARVEAGILRDMPLFGQVFSTVLWPVTKLFEYKVTGTLGAPKADPVSLVPKVMFLPFQLPFHPLRTLRGLLPEDLGFSPTNAPTLTSPKQN
;
A
#
# COMPACT_ATOMS: atom_id res chain seq x y z
N MET A 1 -6.52 -2.10 49.20
CA MET A 1 -7.74 -2.52 48.45
C MET A 1 -8.98 -1.68 48.76
N LEU A 2 -9.34 -1.45 50.05
CA LEU A 2 -10.49 -0.60 50.38
C LEU A 2 -10.23 0.89 50.18
N GLU A 3 -8.99 1.34 50.18
CA GLU A 3 -8.58 2.73 49.93
C GLU A 3 -8.83 3.19 48.49
N ASP A 4 -8.91 2.25 47.55
CA ASP A 4 -9.12 2.53 46.13
C ASP A 4 -10.62 2.56 45.74
N VAL A 5 -11.51 2.29 46.71
CA VAL A 5 -12.96 2.21 46.48
C VAL A 5 -13.65 3.38 47.13
N SER A 6 -14.50 4.07 46.41
CA SER A 6 -15.36 5.13 46.91
C SER A 6 -16.82 4.80 46.66
N TRP A 7 -17.69 5.09 47.62
CA TRP A 7 -19.14 4.93 47.50
C TRP A 7 -19.89 6.05 48.22
N PRO A 8 -21.01 6.55 47.69
CA PRO A 8 -21.89 7.50 48.37
C PRO A 8 -22.57 6.90 49.61
N GLN A 9 -22.94 5.61 49.50
CA GLN A 9 -23.49 4.79 50.56
C GLN A 9 -22.77 3.45 50.60
N PRO A 10 -22.44 2.92 51.79
CA PRO A 10 -21.74 1.65 51.90
C PRO A 10 -22.55 0.48 51.28
N PRO A 11 -21.87 -0.51 50.72
CA PRO A 11 -22.53 -1.69 50.18
C PRO A 11 -23.28 -2.46 51.29
N GLU A 12 -24.45 -3.00 50.96
CA GLU A 12 -25.20 -3.89 51.84
C GLU A 12 -24.61 -5.30 51.74
N LEU A 13 -24.23 -5.88 52.86
CA LEU A 13 -23.80 -7.29 52.97
C LEU A 13 -24.77 -8.04 53.90
N LYS A 14 -25.51 -8.99 53.34
CA LYS A 14 -26.36 -9.91 54.10
C LYS A 14 -25.79 -11.31 54.00
N GLY A 15 -25.52 -11.94 55.14
CA GLY A 15 -25.00 -13.29 55.11
C GLY A 15 -24.64 -13.84 56.47
N ASP A 16 -24.22 -15.10 56.48
CA ASP A 16 -23.83 -15.86 57.64
C ASP A 16 -22.30 -15.99 57.68
N VAL A 17 -21.69 -15.70 58.84
CA VAL A 17 -20.29 -15.92 59.07
C VAL A 17 -20.10 -16.92 60.20
N LYS A 18 -19.33 -17.98 59.94
CA LYS A 18 -18.91 -18.97 60.94
C LYS A 18 -17.39 -18.95 61.01
N LEU A 19 -16.88 -18.93 62.22
CA LEU A 19 -15.44 -19.03 62.51
C LEU A 19 -15.20 -19.80 63.77
N VAL A 20 -14.02 -20.39 63.89
CA VAL A 20 -13.61 -21.09 65.12
C VAL A 20 -12.48 -20.27 65.75
N LEU A 21 -12.72 -19.86 66.97
CA LEU A 21 -11.72 -19.15 67.77
C LEU A 21 -10.90 -20.16 68.60
N PRO A 22 -9.55 -20.11 68.54
CA PRO A 22 -8.73 -20.96 69.40
C PRO A 22 -8.83 -20.52 70.84
N ALA A 23 -8.50 -21.40 71.77
CA ALA A 23 -8.45 -21.06 73.19
C ALA A 23 -7.29 -20.10 73.49
N TRP A 24 -7.61 -18.92 74.04
CA TRP A 24 -6.61 -17.85 74.37
C TRP A 24 -6.24 -17.84 75.84
N THR A 25 -5.46 -18.76 76.25
CA THR A 25 -5.15 -18.86 77.69
C THR A 25 -3.89 -18.09 78.06
N ASN A 26 -2.88 -17.95 77.23
CA ASN A 26 -1.63 -17.26 77.54
C ASN A 26 -0.84 -16.69 76.36
N ARG A 27 -1.47 -16.54 75.18
CA ARG A 27 -0.86 -16.00 73.95
C ARG A 27 -1.92 -15.32 73.07
N GLU A 28 -1.50 -14.36 72.30
CA GLU A 28 -2.34 -13.87 71.20
C GLU A 28 -2.43 -14.92 70.07
N PRO A 29 -3.60 -15.16 69.53
CA PRO A 29 -3.74 -16.11 68.41
C PRO A 29 -3.09 -15.57 67.17
N ASP A 30 -2.51 -16.44 66.35
CA ASP A 30 -2.15 -16.13 65.00
C ASP A 30 -3.44 -16.14 64.15
N TRP A 31 -4.02 -14.95 63.96
CA TRP A 31 -5.22 -14.78 63.16
C TRP A 31 -5.11 -15.40 61.76
N ARG A 32 -3.94 -15.25 61.15
CA ARG A 32 -3.70 -15.71 59.78
C ARG A 32 -3.58 -17.23 59.68
N ALA A 33 -2.91 -17.83 60.62
CA ALA A 33 -2.68 -19.27 60.61
C ALA A 33 -3.82 -20.07 61.27
N GLU A 34 -4.43 -19.54 62.35
CA GLU A 34 -5.33 -20.31 63.22
C GLU A 34 -6.83 -19.95 63.01
N VAL A 35 -7.18 -18.70 62.71
CA VAL A 35 -8.57 -18.24 62.63
C VAL A 35 -9.02 -18.12 61.15
N GLN A 36 -8.26 -17.45 60.34
CA GLN A 36 -8.62 -17.17 58.96
C GLN A 36 -8.96 -18.43 58.15
N PRO A 37 -8.26 -19.57 58.22
CA PRO A 37 -8.64 -20.81 57.54
C PRO A 37 -9.96 -21.41 57.99
N THR A 38 -10.44 -21.08 59.19
CA THR A 38 -11.70 -21.58 59.75
C THR A 38 -12.91 -20.75 59.34
N ILE A 39 -12.70 -19.56 58.83
CA ILE A 39 -13.76 -18.64 58.41
C ILE A 39 -14.53 -19.25 57.25
N ARG A 40 -15.84 -19.30 57.39
CA ARG A 40 -16.84 -19.62 56.37
C ARG A 40 -17.83 -18.49 56.31
N LEU A 41 -17.87 -17.82 55.18
CA LEU A 41 -18.84 -16.75 54.88
C LEU A 41 -19.69 -17.18 53.70
N GLN A 42 -20.97 -16.99 53.82
CA GLN A 42 -21.93 -17.12 52.74
C GLN A 42 -22.89 -15.94 52.83
N GLY A 43 -23.08 -15.22 51.73
CA GLY A 43 -23.94 -14.05 51.75
C GLY A 43 -24.17 -13.46 50.34
N MET A 44 -24.77 -12.30 50.34
CA MET A 44 -25.00 -11.48 49.16
C MET A 44 -24.49 -10.07 49.41
N VAL A 45 -23.71 -9.54 48.51
CA VAL A 45 -23.29 -8.18 48.49
C VAL A 45 -24.07 -7.40 47.45
N LYS A 46 -24.53 -6.20 47.81
CA LYS A 46 -25.22 -5.28 46.90
C LYS A 46 -24.70 -3.86 47.11
N LEU A 47 -24.48 -3.18 45.99
CA LEU A 47 -24.17 -1.76 45.92
C LEU A 47 -25.24 -1.13 45.01
N GLU A 48 -26.27 -0.51 45.61
CA GLU A 48 -27.43 0.01 44.85
C GLU A 48 -27.29 1.50 44.46
N HIS A 49 -26.43 2.23 45.17
CA HIS A 49 -26.30 3.69 45.01
C HIS A 49 -25.02 4.10 44.30
N GLY A 50 -24.44 3.17 43.53
CA GLY A 50 -23.22 3.40 42.79
C GLY A 50 -21.97 3.49 43.64
N GLY A 51 -20.84 3.51 42.96
CA GLY A 51 -19.50 3.65 43.54
C GLY A 51 -18.45 3.74 42.49
N ALA A 52 -17.20 3.94 42.90
CA ALA A 52 -16.06 3.92 41.98
C ALA A 52 -14.91 3.10 42.53
N TYR A 53 -14.20 2.43 41.65
CA TYR A 53 -12.95 1.74 41.94
C TYR A 53 -11.85 2.32 41.05
N ARG A 54 -10.83 2.95 41.67
CA ARG A 54 -9.72 3.62 40.93
C ARG A 54 -10.17 4.49 39.77
N GLY A 55 -11.27 5.25 39.95
CA GLY A 55 -11.82 6.13 38.93
C GLY A 55 -12.74 5.45 37.90
N VAL A 56 -13.02 4.15 38.06
CA VAL A 56 -14.03 3.43 37.26
C VAL A 56 -15.35 3.43 38.00
N ASP A 57 -16.30 4.22 37.54
CA ASP A 57 -17.63 4.32 38.13
C ASP A 57 -18.50 3.11 37.79
N VAL A 58 -19.32 2.66 38.74
CA VAL A 58 -20.36 1.65 38.55
C VAL A 58 -21.69 2.18 39.11
N SER A 59 -22.80 1.88 38.42
CA SER A 59 -24.14 2.32 38.86
C SER A 59 -24.72 1.39 39.91
N ALA A 60 -24.48 0.09 39.77
CA ALA A 60 -24.87 -0.92 40.75
C ALA A 60 -23.94 -2.14 40.60
N LEU A 61 -23.82 -2.87 41.71
CA LEU A 61 -23.11 -4.14 41.75
C LEU A 61 -23.88 -5.11 42.65
N GLN A 62 -23.98 -6.37 42.26
CA GLN A 62 -24.50 -7.45 43.13
C GLN A 62 -23.74 -8.75 42.88
N SER A 63 -23.58 -9.55 43.94
CA SER A 63 -23.07 -10.92 43.84
C SER A 63 -23.38 -11.72 45.10
N HIS A 64 -23.60 -13.00 44.93
CA HIS A 64 -23.38 -13.92 46.01
C HIS A 64 -21.89 -13.99 46.33
N VAL A 65 -21.56 -14.09 47.59
CA VAL A 65 -20.17 -14.21 48.06
C VAL A 65 -20.05 -15.43 48.96
N ALA A 66 -19.08 -16.26 48.71
CA ALA A 66 -18.69 -17.35 49.55
C ALA A 66 -17.19 -17.29 49.84
N TYR A 67 -16.82 -17.51 51.08
CA TYR A 67 -15.44 -17.65 51.49
C TYR A 67 -15.30 -18.89 52.39
N SER A 68 -14.39 -19.76 52.02
CA SER A 68 -14.07 -20.96 52.81
C SER A 68 -12.72 -21.50 52.40
N ASN A 69 -11.96 -22.03 53.37
CA ASN A 69 -10.62 -22.59 53.14
C ASN A 69 -9.66 -21.62 52.41
N LEU A 70 -9.74 -20.33 52.74
CA LEU A 70 -8.94 -19.25 52.10
C LEU A 70 -9.27 -19.02 50.60
N VAL A 71 -10.43 -19.50 50.14
CA VAL A 71 -10.88 -19.32 48.75
C VAL A 71 -12.13 -18.44 48.72
N TRP A 72 -12.03 -17.33 48.01
CA TRP A 72 -13.16 -16.45 47.65
C TRP A 72 -13.85 -16.95 46.40
N ARG A 73 -15.19 -16.94 46.39
CA ARG A 73 -16.04 -17.25 45.25
C ARG A 73 -17.13 -16.20 45.10
N LEU A 74 -17.21 -15.60 43.94
CA LEU A 74 -18.29 -14.73 43.50
C LEU A 74 -18.90 -15.35 42.22
N PRO A 75 -19.89 -16.22 42.34
CA PRO A 75 -20.35 -17.04 41.22
C PRO A 75 -21.18 -16.29 40.19
N ASP A 76 -21.74 -15.14 40.54
CA ASP A 76 -22.74 -14.40 39.79
C ASP A 76 -22.57 -12.87 39.94
N LEU A 77 -21.33 -12.40 39.94
CA LEU A 77 -21.04 -10.98 40.00
C LEU A 77 -21.66 -10.29 38.79
N THR A 78 -22.56 -9.34 39.04
CA THR A 78 -23.18 -8.48 38.04
C THR A 78 -22.83 -7.03 38.36
N VAL A 79 -22.27 -6.33 37.37
CA VAL A 79 -21.96 -4.90 37.41
C VAL A 79 -22.80 -4.20 36.37
N LEU A 80 -23.52 -3.17 36.78
CA LEU A 80 -24.38 -2.38 35.91
C LEU A 80 -23.80 -0.99 35.68
N ARG A 81 -23.85 -0.53 34.44
CA ARG A 81 -23.54 0.82 34.03
C ARG A 81 -24.60 1.31 33.02
N PRO A 82 -24.68 2.64 32.77
CA PRO A 82 -25.66 3.17 31.79
C PRO A 82 -25.49 2.60 30.37
N GLU A 83 -24.23 2.29 29.97
CA GLU A 83 -23.88 1.80 28.64
C GLU A 83 -23.91 0.28 28.48
N GLY A 84 -24.09 -0.51 29.57
CA GLY A 84 -24.11 -1.96 29.47
C GLY A 84 -23.90 -2.67 30.80
N THR A 85 -23.63 -3.98 30.71
CA THR A 85 -23.48 -4.88 31.85
C THR A 85 -22.19 -5.68 31.76
N LEU A 86 -21.65 -6.04 32.95
CA LEU A 86 -20.63 -7.06 33.08
C LEU A 86 -21.14 -8.14 34.02
N GLU A 87 -21.09 -9.37 33.57
CA GLU A 87 -21.35 -10.57 34.37
C GLU A 87 -20.05 -11.34 34.54
N ALA A 88 -19.76 -11.78 35.75
CA ALA A 88 -18.54 -12.55 36.02
C ALA A 88 -18.77 -13.63 37.06
N ALA A 89 -18.06 -14.74 36.91
CA ALA A 89 -17.84 -15.71 37.99
C ALA A 89 -16.35 -15.71 38.34
N LEU A 90 -16.04 -15.38 39.59
CA LEU A 90 -14.66 -15.22 40.08
C LEU A 90 -14.38 -16.25 41.18
N GLU A 91 -13.20 -16.84 41.13
CA GLU A 91 -12.57 -17.62 42.21
C GLU A 91 -11.15 -17.12 42.46
N ALA A 92 -10.78 -16.92 43.75
CA ALA A 92 -9.44 -16.48 44.15
C ALA A 92 -8.99 -17.23 45.39
N ASP A 93 -7.80 -17.83 45.37
CA ASP A 93 -7.18 -18.56 46.48
C ASP A 93 -6.12 -17.68 47.17
N GLU A 94 -6.36 -17.31 48.40
CA GLU A 94 -5.42 -16.46 49.18
C GLU A 94 -4.10 -17.16 49.51
N ARG A 95 -4.06 -18.51 49.54
CA ARG A 95 -2.84 -19.27 49.84
C ARG A 95 -1.84 -19.19 48.71
N THR A 96 -2.32 -19.46 47.50
CA THR A 96 -1.49 -19.46 46.30
C THR A 96 -1.41 -18.07 45.68
N GLY A 97 -2.40 -17.22 45.88
CA GLY A 97 -2.57 -15.94 45.19
C GLY A 97 -3.15 -16.07 43.78
N ASP A 98 -3.54 -17.29 43.38
CA ASP A 98 -4.11 -17.52 42.06
C ASP A 98 -5.56 -17.07 42.01
N PHE A 99 -5.96 -16.55 40.85
CA PHE A 99 -7.35 -16.25 40.54
C PHE A 99 -7.76 -16.75 39.18
N TYR A 100 -9.05 -17.01 39.03
CA TYR A 100 -9.70 -17.36 37.77
C TYR A 100 -11.05 -16.66 37.69
N ALA A 101 -11.35 -16.07 36.52
CA ALA A 101 -12.64 -15.44 36.29
C ALA A 101 -13.17 -15.78 34.88
N ARG A 102 -14.47 -16.03 34.78
CA ARG A 102 -15.20 -15.99 33.51
C ARG A 102 -15.96 -14.68 33.45
N VAL A 103 -15.83 -13.97 32.36
CA VAL A 103 -16.40 -12.63 32.17
C VAL A 103 -17.22 -12.58 30.89
N SER A 104 -18.40 -12.02 30.98
CA SER A 104 -19.22 -11.61 29.85
C SER A 104 -19.51 -10.11 29.98
N SER A 105 -19.23 -9.30 28.97
CA SER A 105 -19.34 -7.85 29.06
C SER A 105 -19.89 -7.23 27.79
N THR A 106 -20.77 -6.26 27.98
CA THR A 106 -21.24 -5.33 26.94
C THR A 106 -20.88 -3.88 27.31
N LEU A 107 -19.88 -3.69 28.18
CA LEU A 107 -19.43 -2.38 28.64
C LEU A 107 -18.49 -1.72 27.64
N ASP A 108 -18.51 -0.39 27.60
CA ASP A 108 -17.53 0.38 26.83
C ASP A 108 -16.13 0.23 27.45
N LEU A 109 -15.17 -0.27 26.68
CA LEU A 109 -13.79 -0.45 27.15
C LEU A 109 -13.11 0.83 27.60
N ARG A 110 -13.58 2.00 27.16
CA ARG A 110 -13.02 3.29 27.60
C ARG A 110 -13.18 3.51 29.11
N MET A 111 -14.13 2.83 29.73
CA MET A 111 -14.31 2.90 31.19
C MET A 111 -13.09 2.41 31.97
N VAL A 112 -12.35 1.44 31.44
CA VAL A 112 -11.15 0.90 32.12
C VAL A 112 -9.90 1.77 31.91
N ARG A 113 -9.99 2.83 31.12
CA ARG A 113 -8.87 3.74 30.83
C ARG A 113 -8.12 4.22 32.08
N PRO A 114 -8.78 4.56 33.24
CA PRO A 114 -8.07 4.94 34.45
C PRO A 114 -7.21 3.83 35.09
N LEU A 115 -7.46 2.55 34.72
CA LEU A 115 -6.72 1.40 35.21
C LEU A 115 -5.51 1.02 34.35
N LEU A 116 -5.40 1.64 33.15
CA LEU A 116 -4.39 1.36 32.14
C LEU A 116 -3.18 2.27 32.30
N ASP A 117 -2.01 1.77 31.96
CA ASP A 117 -0.80 2.59 31.81
C ASP A 117 -0.88 3.48 30.54
N GLU A 118 0.08 4.40 30.37
CA GLU A 118 0.07 5.38 29.26
C GLU A 118 0.13 4.69 27.88
N GLU A 119 0.90 3.62 27.73
CA GLU A 119 1.04 2.89 26.47
C GLU A 119 -0.26 2.16 26.11
N GLN A 120 -0.89 1.51 27.09
CA GLN A 120 -2.19 0.86 26.94
C GLN A 120 -3.31 1.86 26.62
N GLN A 121 -3.29 3.05 27.24
CA GLN A 121 -4.23 4.13 26.95
C GLN A 121 -4.09 4.61 25.50
N GLN A 122 -2.87 4.82 25.02
CA GLN A 122 -2.62 5.17 23.61
C GLN A 122 -3.16 4.10 22.66
N GLY A 123 -2.96 2.82 23.00
CA GLY A 123 -3.53 1.71 22.23
C GLY A 123 -5.07 1.74 22.18
N LEU A 124 -5.71 2.01 23.30
CA LEU A 124 -7.17 2.12 23.38
C LEU A 124 -7.71 3.32 22.60
N ASP A 125 -6.99 4.44 22.62
CA ASP A 125 -7.37 5.68 21.93
C ASP A 125 -7.33 5.54 20.38
N LEU A 126 -6.66 4.50 19.84
CA LEU A 126 -6.70 4.19 18.40
C LEU A 126 -8.07 3.67 17.94
N VAL A 127 -8.90 3.18 18.87
CA VAL A 127 -10.22 2.61 18.55
C VAL A 127 -11.33 3.47 19.12
N THR A 128 -12.27 3.85 18.28
CA THR A 128 -13.49 4.55 18.72
C THR A 128 -14.69 3.65 18.52
N PHE A 129 -15.43 3.38 19.58
CA PHE A 129 -16.62 2.54 19.55
C PHE A 129 -17.88 3.39 19.43
N THR A 130 -18.74 3.09 18.45
CA THR A 130 -20.10 3.62 18.38
C THR A 130 -21.03 2.80 19.28
N ASN A 131 -20.85 1.48 19.25
CA ASN A 131 -21.54 0.54 20.13
C ASN A 131 -20.52 -0.14 21.05
N PRO A 132 -20.84 -0.39 22.32
CA PRO A 132 -19.95 -1.12 23.20
C PRO A 132 -19.59 -2.50 22.64
N PRO A 133 -18.35 -2.97 22.86
CA PRO A 133 -17.94 -4.31 22.44
C PRO A 133 -18.67 -5.40 23.21
N VAL A 134 -18.91 -6.52 22.55
CA VAL A 134 -19.37 -7.75 23.20
C VAL A 134 -18.17 -8.64 23.46
N ILE A 135 -17.89 -8.92 24.72
CA ILE A 135 -16.72 -9.68 25.17
C ILE A 135 -17.19 -10.89 25.97
N SER A 136 -16.61 -12.05 25.70
CA SER A 136 -16.73 -13.24 26.52
C SER A 136 -15.35 -13.83 26.71
N ALA A 137 -14.84 -13.86 27.93
CA ALA A 137 -13.45 -14.22 28.23
C ALA A 137 -13.30 -15.01 29.52
N GLU A 138 -12.26 -15.80 29.55
CA GLU A 138 -11.67 -16.40 30.76
C GLU A 138 -10.38 -15.65 31.07
N VAL A 139 -10.20 -15.25 32.33
CA VAL A 139 -9.04 -14.53 32.82
C VAL A 139 -8.47 -15.30 33.99
N TRP A 140 -7.19 -15.52 34.01
CA TRP A 140 -6.49 -16.17 35.11
C TRP A 140 -5.16 -15.48 35.39
N GLY A 141 -4.64 -15.66 36.59
CA GLY A 141 -3.38 -15.05 36.93
C GLY A 141 -3.05 -15.26 38.40
N HIS A 142 -2.01 -14.52 38.83
CA HIS A 142 -1.53 -14.51 40.20
C HIS A 142 -1.57 -13.08 40.74
N ALA A 143 -2.31 -12.85 41.82
CA ALA A 143 -2.59 -11.50 42.34
C ALA A 143 -1.34 -10.69 42.75
N ARG A 144 -0.22 -11.36 43.03
CA ARG A 144 1.06 -10.74 43.41
C ARG A 144 2.03 -10.57 42.21
N GLU A 145 1.73 -11.23 41.08
CA GLU A 145 2.55 -11.28 39.86
C GLU A 145 1.64 -11.06 38.67
N LEU A 146 1.18 -9.83 38.49
CA LEU A 146 0.23 -9.47 37.41
C LEU A 146 0.78 -9.77 36.00
N GLU A 147 2.11 -9.87 35.86
CA GLU A 147 2.74 -10.28 34.60
C GLU A 147 2.35 -11.71 34.16
N ARG A 148 1.94 -12.55 35.13
CA ARG A 148 1.46 -13.92 34.86
C ARG A 148 -0.03 -13.99 34.53
N THR A 149 -0.67 -12.84 34.29
CA THR A 149 -2.07 -12.80 33.87
C THR A 149 -2.20 -13.33 32.45
N GLY A 150 -3.14 -14.26 32.29
CA GLY A 150 -3.55 -14.78 30.99
C GLY A 150 -5.02 -14.46 30.71
N LEU A 151 -5.35 -14.36 29.46
CA LEU A 151 -6.72 -14.14 28.99
C LEU A 151 -6.97 -14.97 27.75
N LYS A 152 -8.16 -15.55 27.63
CA LYS A 152 -8.64 -16.21 26.43
C LYS A 152 -10.13 -15.93 26.26
N GLY A 153 -10.53 -15.50 25.09
CA GLY A 153 -11.93 -15.15 24.88
C GLY A 153 -12.30 -14.88 23.44
N ARG A 154 -13.46 -14.26 23.26
CA ARG A 154 -13.98 -13.78 21.98
C ARG A 154 -14.39 -12.33 22.15
N VAL A 155 -14.13 -11.56 21.11
CA VAL A 155 -14.50 -10.14 21.01
C VAL A 155 -15.29 -9.94 19.73
N ALA A 156 -16.40 -9.23 19.83
CA ALA A 156 -17.17 -8.75 18.70
C ALA A 156 -17.37 -7.23 18.84
N LEU A 157 -17.02 -6.52 17.79
CA LEU A 157 -17.24 -5.07 17.66
C LEU A 157 -18.25 -4.81 16.54
N SER A 158 -19.06 -3.79 16.69
CA SER A 158 -19.95 -3.29 15.65
C SER A 158 -19.83 -1.77 15.56
N ASN A 159 -19.77 -1.26 14.32
CA ASN A 159 -19.68 0.18 14.03
C ASN A 159 -18.58 0.88 14.86
N PHE A 160 -17.36 0.60 14.52
CA PHE A 160 -16.19 1.20 15.17
C PHE A 160 -15.28 1.88 14.15
N THR A 161 -14.35 2.70 14.64
CA THR A 161 -13.24 3.21 13.83
C THR A 161 -11.91 2.77 14.42
N PHE A 162 -10.95 2.50 13.55
CA PHE A 162 -9.56 2.28 13.93
C PHE A 162 -8.67 3.27 13.20
N ARG A 163 -7.94 4.11 13.92
CA ARG A 163 -7.15 5.23 13.37
C ARG A 163 -7.94 6.08 12.37
N GLY A 164 -9.23 6.32 12.64
CA GLY A 164 -10.11 7.10 11.78
C GLY A 164 -10.78 6.33 10.64
N GLU A 165 -10.33 5.10 10.33
CA GLU A 165 -10.97 4.27 9.31
C GLU A 165 -12.13 3.48 9.91
N SER A 166 -13.32 3.61 9.29
CA SER A 166 -14.55 2.98 9.79
C SER A 166 -14.65 1.52 9.40
N ALA A 167 -15.20 0.70 10.29
CA ALA A 167 -15.57 -0.68 10.03
C ALA A 167 -16.97 -0.98 10.60
N SER A 168 -17.75 -1.81 9.90
CA SER A 168 -19.09 -2.20 10.35
C SER A 168 -19.06 -3.35 11.35
N GLY A 169 -18.01 -4.16 11.38
CA GLY A 169 -17.87 -5.26 12.32
C GLY A 169 -16.48 -5.85 12.40
N LEU A 170 -16.15 -6.39 13.58
CA LEU A 170 -14.99 -7.26 13.83
C LEU A 170 -15.44 -8.42 14.70
N GLN A 171 -15.01 -9.62 14.38
CA GLN A 171 -15.14 -10.80 15.23
C GLN A 171 -13.80 -11.52 15.28
N THR A 172 -13.35 -11.86 16.49
CA THR A 172 -12.07 -12.56 16.69
C THR A 172 -12.04 -13.32 18.00
N GLY A 173 -11.31 -14.43 18.03
CA GLY A 173 -10.82 -15.00 19.28
C GLY A 173 -9.62 -14.19 19.75
N VAL A 174 -9.49 -13.99 21.06
CA VAL A 174 -8.36 -13.28 21.66
C VAL A 174 -7.71 -14.20 22.70
N GLN A 175 -6.39 -14.23 22.70
CA GLN A 175 -5.61 -14.90 23.72
C GLN A 175 -4.43 -14.00 24.10
N TYR A 176 -4.19 -13.83 25.40
CA TYR A 176 -3.05 -13.07 25.91
C TYR A 176 -2.32 -13.89 26.97
N THR A 177 -1.02 -14.05 26.80
CA THR A 177 -0.14 -14.70 27.77
C THR A 177 1.29 -14.18 27.56
N ASN A 178 2.03 -13.94 28.64
CA ASN A 178 3.47 -13.61 28.59
C ASN A 178 3.80 -12.46 27.61
N LYS A 179 3.05 -11.37 27.67
CA LYS A 179 3.20 -10.21 26.76
C LYS A 179 2.97 -10.52 25.28
N PHE A 180 2.39 -11.66 24.96
CA PHE A 180 1.99 -12.02 23.60
C PHE A 180 0.46 -12.00 23.48
N LEU A 181 -0.05 -11.15 22.57
CA LEU A 181 -1.46 -11.01 22.25
C LEU A 181 -1.74 -11.67 20.91
N GLN A 182 -2.61 -12.66 20.87
CA GLN A 182 -3.01 -13.39 19.69
C GLN A 182 -4.48 -13.15 19.37
N PHE A 183 -4.75 -12.68 18.17
CA PHE A 183 -6.08 -12.66 17.57
C PHE A 183 -6.24 -13.87 16.67
N ASN A 184 -7.20 -14.74 16.97
CA ASN A 184 -7.44 -15.97 16.24
C ASN A 184 -8.59 -15.77 15.25
N SER A 185 -8.37 -16.09 14.00
CA SER A 185 -9.33 -15.98 12.90
C SER A 185 -10.09 -14.65 12.90
N PRO A 186 -9.40 -13.50 12.96
CA PRO A 186 -10.04 -12.19 12.90
C PRO A 186 -10.78 -12.03 11.57
N ARG A 187 -11.99 -11.48 11.65
CA ARG A 187 -12.82 -11.14 10.49
C ARG A 187 -13.32 -9.72 10.65
N VAL A 188 -12.96 -8.86 9.72
CA VAL A 188 -13.38 -7.47 9.68
C VAL A 188 -14.29 -7.27 8.49
N GLN A 189 -15.37 -6.51 8.68
CA GLN A 189 -16.31 -6.13 7.65
C GLN A 189 -16.39 -4.61 7.55
N ARG A 190 -16.41 -4.09 6.31
CA ARG A 190 -16.59 -2.68 5.98
C ARG A 190 -17.57 -2.56 4.81
N GLY A 191 -18.85 -2.43 5.10
CA GLY A 191 -19.88 -2.55 4.07
C GLY A 191 -19.81 -3.91 3.37
N GLU A 192 -19.56 -3.92 2.06
CA GLU A 192 -19.36 -5.14 1.27
C GLU A 192 -17.92 -5.67 1.29
N GLN A 193 -16.97 -4.86 1.71
CA GLN A 193 -15.55 -5.21 1.79
C GLN A 193 -15.27 -6.10 3.00
N ARG A 194 -14.36 -7.04 2.86
CA ARG A 194 -14.04 -8.02 3.91
C ARG A 194 -12.53 -8.20 4.04
N MET A 195 -12.10 -8.37 5.29
CA MET A 195 -10.76 -8.82 5.62
C MET A 195 -10.84 -9.97 6.61
N SER A 196 -9.94 -10.92 6.49
CA SER A 196 -9.77 -12.02 7.43
C SER A 196 -8.31 -12.43 7.50
N ALA A 197 -7.94 -13.13 8.56
CA ALA A 197 -6.64 -13.79 8.66
C ALA A 197 -6.81 -15.09 9.46
N ASP A 198 -5.86 -16.01 9.35
CA ASP A 198 -5.80 -17.16 10.25
C ASP A 198 -5.42 -16.69 11.65
N GLY A 199 -4.49 -15.74 11.73
CA GLY A 199 -4.06 -15.15 12.98
C GLY A 199 -3.35 -13.82 12.81
N VAL A 200 -3.46 -12.97 13.85
CA VAL A 200 -2.64 -11.78 14.04
C VAL A 200 -2.02 -11.87 15.44
N GLY A 201 -0.71 -12.02 15.50
CA GLY A 201 0.06 -12.05 16.75
C GLY A 201 0.71 -10.70 17.02
N VAL A 202 0.69 -10.24 18.26
CA VAL A 202 1.40 -9.03 18.70
C VAL A 202 2.32 -9.41 19.85
N ASP A 203 3.62 -9.40 19.59
CA ASP A 203 4.64 -9.57 20.61
C ASP A 203 5.02 -8.20 21.18
N LEU A 204 4.49 -7.91 22.37
CA LEU A 204 4.73 -6.64 23.06
C LEU A 204 6.16 -6.54 23.60
N ALA A 205 6.87 -7.65 23.78
CA ALA A 205 8.25 -7.65 24.23
C ALA A 205 9.22 -7.39 23.06
N ALA A 206 8.98 -8.03 21.91
CA ALA A 206 9.76 -7.84 20.69
C ALA A 206 9.29 -6.63 19.86
N GLN A 207 8.16 -6.01 20.21
CA GLN A 207 7.52 -4.92 19.46
C GLN A 207 7.25 -5.27 17.99
N LEU A 208 6.75 -6.50 17.75
CA LEU A 208 6.47 -7.05 16.43
C LEU A 208 5.01 -7.49 16.30
N VAL A 209 4.45 -7.27 15.13
CA VAL A 209 3.15 -7.80 14.71
C VAL A 209 3.36 -8.86 13.63
N PHE A 210 2.77 -10.03 13.83
CA PHE A 210 2.80 -11.17 12.91
C PHE A 210 1.44 -11.31 12.23
N LEU A 211 1.43 -11.41 10.92
CA LEU A 211 0.22 -11.65 10.14
C LEU A 211 0.33 -12.98 9.40
N THR A 212 -0.64 -13.87 9.62
CA THR A 212 -0.68 -15.20 9.01
C THR A 212 -1.91 -15.33 8.12
N ASN A 213 -1.69 -15.64 6.83
CA ASN A 213 -2.73 -15.86 5.83
C ASN A 213 -3.81 -14.77 5.84
N GLY A 214 -3.41 -13.51 5.79
CA GLY A 214 -4.32 -12.40 5.63
C GLY A 214 -4.95 -12.45 4.23
N PHE A 215 -6.26 -12.25 4.16
CA PHE A 215 -7.02 -12.15 2.94
C PHE A 215 -7.92 -10.91 3.02
N GLY A 216 -8.04 -10.17 1.94
CA GLY A 216 -8.90 -9.01 1.90
C GLY A 216 -9.37 -8.62 0.51
N THR A 217 -10.54 -8.00 0.48
CA THR A 217 -11.10 -7.31 -0.68
C THR A 217 -11.40 -5.87 -0.29
N VAL A 218 -10.41 -5.21 0.29
CA VAL A 218 -10.51 -3.85 0.84
C VAL A 218 -9.63 -2.92 0.04
N GLU A 219 -10.09 -1.70 -0.11
CA GLU A 219 -9.33 -0.63 -0.77
C GLU A 219 -7.96 -0.44 -0.08
N PRO A 220 -6.83 -0.55 -0.81
CA PRO A 220 -5.49 -0.50 -0.23
C PRO A 220 -5.23 0.75 0.61
N MET A 221 -5.75 1.92 0.20
CA MET A 221 -5.58 3.18 0.93
C MET A 221 -6.19 3.15 2.34
N VAL A 222 -7.29 2.40 2.54
CA VAL A 222 -7.90 2.22 3.87
C VAL A 222 -6.95 1.44 4.78
N VAL A 223 -6.36 0.37 4.24
CA VAL A 223 -5.42 -0.47 5.00
C VAL A 223 -4.14 0.30 5.33
N THR A 224 -3.58 1.01 4.36
CA THR A 224 -2.34 1.78 4.58
C THR A 224 -2.53 2.93 5.56
N ARG A 225 -3.68 3.63 5.57
CA ARG A 225 -3.99 4.65 6.60
C ARG A 225 -4.16 4.03 7.98
N ALA A 226 -4.76 2.83 8.06
CA ALA A 226 -4.86 2.10 9.32
C ALA A 226 -3.48 1.64 9.86
N ILE A 227 -2.50 1.38 8.98
CA ILE A 227 -1.12 1.08 9.37
C ILE A 227 -0.38 2.37 9.80
N GLY A 228 -0.42 3.42 8.99
CA GLY A 228 0.23 4.69 9.30
C GLY A 228 0.18 5.70 8.15
N ALA A 229 0.27 7.00 8.49
CA ALA A 229 0.20 8.09 7.53
C ALA A 229 1.36 8.06 6.52
N ASP A 230 2.56 7.72 6.97
CA ASP A 230 3.77 7.68 6.14
C ASP A 230 3.66 6.61 5.04
N ILE A 231 3.07 5.44 5.37
CA ILE A 231 2.83 4.37 4.42
C ILE A 231 1.72 4.75 3.44
N ALA A 232 0.65 5.39 3.93
CA ALA A 232 -0.43 5.86 3.08
C ALA A 232 0.07 6.86 2.01
N GLN A 233 0.96 7.76 2.37
CA GLN A 233 1.56 8.73 1.44
C GLN A 233 2.38 8.05 0.33
N LYS A 234 3.13 6.98 0.65
CA LYS A 234 3.92 6.21 -0.33
C LYS A 234 3.05 5.49 -1.36
N VAL A 235 1.81 5.13 -0.98
CA VAL A 235 0.89 4.34 -1.82
C VAL A 235 -0.13 5.22 -2.56
N GLU A 236 -0.24 6.50 -2.24
CA GLU A 236 -1.24 7.42 -2.78
C GLU A 236 -1.25 7.51 -4.31
N ALA A 237 -0.08 7.36 -4.95
CA ALA A 237 0.06 7.39 -6.41
C ALA A 237 -0.50 6.14 -7.11
N TYR A 238 -0.83 5.08 -6.37
CA TYR A 238 -1.23 3.77 -6.90
C TYR A 238 -2.69 3.51 -6.53
N GLN A 239 -3.60 3.70 -7.50
CA GLN A 239 -5.04 3.69 -7.22
C GLN A 239 -5.75 2.52 -7.90
N PHE A 240 -6.42 1.69 -7.11
CA PHE A 240 -7.42 0.76 -7.60
C PHE A 240 -8.78 1.43 -7.61
N LYS A 241 -9.50 1.35 -8.74
CA LYS A 241 -10.89 1.85 -8.83
C LYS A 241 -11.89 0.91 -8.17
N GLN A 242 -11.53 -0.34 -8.03
CA GLN A 242 -12.26 -1.35 -7.27
C GLN A 242 -11.28 -2.05 -6.33
N PRO A 243 -11.73 -2.45 -5.13
CA PRO A 243 -10.85 -3.15 -4.20
C PRO A 243 -10.25 -4.41 -4.82
N PRO A 244 -8.92 -4.56 -4.86
CA PRO A 244 -8.29 -5.77 -5.33
C PRO A 244 -8.49 -6.91 -4.34
N VAL A 245 -8.31 -8.13 -4.80
CA VAL A 245 -8.07 -9.28 -3.94
C VAL A 245 -6.62 -9.21 -3.46
N ALA A 246 -6.42 -9.28 -2.15
CA ALA A 246 -5.10 -9.25 -1.55
C ALA A 246 -4.90 -10.42 -0.60
N HIS A 247 -3.77 -11.13 -0.73
CA HIS A 247 -3.25 -12.04 0.27
C HIS A 247 -2.04 -11.41 0.91
N VAL A 248 -1.98 -11.41 2.26
CA VAL A 248 -0.94 -10.71 3.01
C VAL A 248 -0.43 -11.59 4.14
N TYR A 249 0.91 -11.70 4.27
CA TYR A 249 1.54 -12.42 5.38
C TYR A 249 2.91 -11.84 5.68
N GLY A 250 3.40 -12.09 6.90
CA GLY A 250 4.73 -11.64 7.31
C GLY A 250 4.73 -10.92 8.65
N THR A 251 5.68 -10.01 8.83
CA THR A 251 5.90 -9.28 10.10
C THR A 251 6.05 -7.79 9.88
N ILE A 252 5.52 -7.02 10.84
CA ILE A 252 5.66 -5.55 10.88
C ILE A 252 6.16 -5.14 12.28
N PRO A 253 7.17 -4.28 12.39
CA PRO A 253 7.52 -3.66 13.66
C PRO A 253 6.42 -2.69 14.12
N MET A 254 6.20 -2.58 15.42
CA MET A 254 5.23 -1.63 15.98
C MET A 254 5.70 -0.18 15.82
N HIS A 255 7.02 0.03 15.71
CA HIS A 255 7.67 1.32 15.50
C HIS A 255 8.77 1.20 14.46
N GLY A 256 8.85 2.17 13.54
CA GLY A 256 9.82 2.16 12.44
C GLY A 256 9.47 1.18 11.33
N GLU A 257 10.35 1.02 10.36
CA GLU A 257 10.17 0.14 9.19
C GLU A 257 11.33 -0.86 9.01
N ASP A 258 12.42 -0.70 9.73
CA ASP A 258 13.71 -1.37 9.47
C ASP A 258 13.65 -2.91 9.53
N THR A 259 12.70 -3.46 10.25
CA THR A 259 12.51 -4.92 10.40
C THR A 259 11.20 -5.42 9.78
N ALA A 260 10.54 -4.61 8.97
CA ALA A 260 9.35 -5.05 8.23
C ALA A 260 9.71 -6.16 7.24
N ASP A 261 8.90 -7.21 7.19
CA ASP A 261 9.01 -8.31 6.21
C ASP A 261 7.59 -8.76 5.86
N LEU A 262 7.00 -8.08 4.86
CA LEU A 262 5.63 -8.30 4.43
C LEU A 262 5.55 -8.69 2.98
N HIS A 263 4.75 -9.70 2.73
CA HIS A 263 4.41 -10.18 1.40
C HIS A 263 2.96 -9.89 1.07
N PHE A 264 2.73 -9.37 -0.13
CA PHE A 264 1.40 -9.11 -0.66
C PHE A 264 1.30 -9.79 -2.03
N GLU A 265 0.27 -10.60 -2.21
CA GLU A 265 -0.16 -11.06 -3.52
C GLU A 265 -1.40 -10.25 -3.87
N LEU A 266 -1.35 -9.50 -4.95
CA LEU A 266 -2.40 -8.58 -5.37
C LEU A 266 -2.95 -9.01 -6.73
N ASP A 267 -4.29 -8.96 -6.86
CA ASP A 267 -4.98 -9.25 -8.10
C ASP A 267 -6.23 -8.36 -8.20
N GLY A 268 -6.31 -7.52 -9.23
CA GLY A 268 -7.46 -6.63 -9.39
C GLY A 268 -7.30 -5.56 -10.45
N GLY A 269 -8.33 -4.73 -10.56
CA GLY A 269 -8.42 -3.61 -11.49
C GLY A 269 -9.83 -3.06 -11.54
N PRO A 270 -10.06 -1.99 -12.27
CA PRO A 270 -9.09 -1.14 -12.96
C PRO A 270 -8.10 -0.46 -12.03
N PHE A 271 -6.88 -0.31 -12.50
CA PHE A 271 -5.77 0.29 -11.76
C PHE A 271 -5.25 1.52 -12.48
N GLU A 272 -4.99 2.58 -11.75
CA GLU A 272 -4.42 3.82 -12.27
C GLU A 272 -3.06 4.08 -11.60
N TRP A 273 -2.08 4.36 -12.44
CA TRP A 273 -0.78 4.83 -12.02
C TRP A 273 -0.40 6.05 -12.83
N SER A 274 -0.34 7.21 -12.19
CA SER A 274 -0.16 8.48 -12.87
C SER A 274 -1.22 8.69 -13.96
N ARG A 275 -0.83 8.58 -15.24
CA ARG A 275 -1.71 8.72 -16.41
C ARG A 275 -2.08 7.40 -17.07
N PHE A 276 -1.48 6.31 -16.63
CA PHE A 276 -1.72 5.00 -17.22
C PHE A 276 -2.94 4.34 -16.59
N HIS A 277 -3.78 3.79 -17.45
CA HIS A 277 -5.00 3.09 -17.10
C HIS A 277 -4.86 1.62 -17.46
N LEU A 278 -4.78 0.77 -16.46
CA LEU A 278 -4.64 -0.67 -16.62
C LEU A 278 -5.95 -1.35 -16.25
N PRO A 279 -6.62 -2.05 -17.19
CA PRO A 279 -7.87 -2.75 -16.86
C PRO A 279 -7.70 -3.77 -15.76
N HIS A 280 -6.55 -4.44 -15.71
CA HIS A 280 -6.22 -5.43 -14.70
C HIS A 280 -4.71 -5.42 -14.41
N ILE A 281 -4.35 -5.66 -13.15
CA ILE A 281 -2.97 -5.85 -12.71
C ILE A 281 -2.92 -6.91 -11.62
N SER A 282 -1.90 -7.76 -11.66
CA SER A 282 -1.60 -8.73 -10.61
C SER A 282 -0.10 -8.82 -10.37
N GLY A 283 0.29 -9.31 -9.21
CA GLY A 283 1.69 -9.52 -8.88
C GLY A 283 1.95 -9.68 -7.40
N HIS A 284 3.22 -9.88 -7.09
CA HIS A 284 3.71 -10.07 -5.74
C HIS A 284 4.56 -8.88 -5.32
N VAL A 285 4.21 -8.27 -4.20
CA VAL A 285 4.93 -7.17 -3.55
C VAL A 285 5.57 -7.71 -2.28
N HIS A 286 6.87 -7.56 -2.12
CA HIS A 286 7.60 -7.92 -0.92
C HIS A 286 8.25 -6.66 -0.33
N TRP A 287 7.83 -6.28 0.85
CA TRP A 287 8.40 -5.17 1.60
C TRP A 287 9.34 -5.69 2.68
N LEU A 288 10.63 -5.42 2.53
CA LEU A 288 11.70 -5.86 3.42
C LEU A 288 12.50 -4.66 3.94
N GLY A 289 12.18 -4.18 5.13
CA GLY A 289 12.82 -3.00 5.73
C GLY A 289 12.73 -1.77 4.84
N GLN A 290 13.88 -1.28 4.42
CA GLN A 290 13.98 -0.13 3.50
C GLN A 290 13.87 -0.52 2.01
N GLN A 291 13.55 -1.78 1.70
CA GLN A 291 13.48 -2.29 0.33
C GLN A 291 12.06 -2.71 -0.03
N LEU A 292 11.68 -2.47 -1.28
CA LEU A 292 10.43 -2.94 -1.86
C LEU A 292 10.72 -3.66 -3.16
N PHE A 293 10.26 -4.90 -3.25
CA PHE A 293 10.38 -5.72 -4.44
C PHE A 293 9.00 -5.92 -5.07
N LEU A 294 8.88 -5.60 -6.34
CA LEU A 294 7.72 -5.92 -7.17
C LEU A 294 8.10 -7.07 -8.07
N ASN A 295 7.51 -8.25 -7.85
CA ASN A 295 7.87 -9.47 -8.55
C ASN A 295 6.68 -10.01 -9.34
N ASN A 296 6.95 -10.55 -10.53
CA ASN A 296 5.95 -11.20 -11.37
C ASN A 296 4.73 -10.30 -11.63
N ILE A 297 4.96 -8.99 -11.79
CA ILE A 297 3.89 -8.06 -12.12
C ILE A 297 3.41 -8.37 -13.54
N GLN A 298 2.10 -8.53 -13.69
CA GLN A 298 1.42 -8.73 -14.97
C GLN A 298 0.25 -7.75 -15.05
N ALA A 299 0.03 -7.19 -16.23
CA ALA A 299 -1.06 -6.24 -16.45
C ALA A 299 -1.62 -6.34 -17.87
N ASP A 300 -2.91 -6.09 -18.00
CA ASP A 300 -3.51 -5.77 -19.28
C ASP A 300 -3.07 -4.35 -19.67
N PHE A 301 -2.44 -4.21 -20.83
CA PHE A 301 -1.76 -3.00 -21.22
C PHE A 301 -2.15 -2.56 -22.64
N TYR A 302 -3.08 -1.60 -22.73
CA TYR A 302 -3.54 -1.00 -24.00
C TYR A 302 -3.89 -2.00 -25.10
N GLY A 303 -4.68 -3.03 -24.76
CA GLY A 303 -5.09 -4.08 -25.68
C GLY A 303 -4.08 -5.21 -25.87
N GLY A 304 -2.93 -5.12 -25.24
CA GLY A 304 -1.92 -6.17 -25.09
C GLY A 304 -1.68 -6.50 -23.64
N GLN A 305 -0.46 -6.94 -23.33
CA GLN A 305 -0.05 -7.30 -21.98
C GLN A 305 1.31 -6.68 -21.66
N ALA A 306 1.52 -6.37 -20.39
CA ALA A 306 2.82 -6.02 -19.83
C ALA A 306 3.18 -6.95 -18.69
N ALA A 307 4.47 -7.28 -18.56
CA ALA A 307 5.00 -8.02 -17.44
C ALA A 307 6.32 -7.38 -16.99
N GLY A 308 6.62 -7.46 -15.69
CA GLY A 308 7.84 -6.85 -15.19
C GLY A 308 8.14 -7.14 -13.75
N SER A 309 9.25 -6.54 -13.31
CA SER A 309 9.69 -6.52 -11.92
C SER A 309 10.38 -5.21 -11.62
N ALA A 310 10.37 -4.80 -10.34
CA ALA A 310 11.08 -3.62 -9.88
C ALA A 310 11.63 -3.84 -8.47
N GLN A 311 12.69 -3.12 -8.16
CA GLN A 311 13.24 -3.05 -6.82
C GLN A 311 13.49 -1.58 -6.47
N PHE A 312 13.07 -1.20 -5.26
CA PHE A 312 13.28 0.11 -4.70
C PHE A 312 14.10 -0.01 -3.42
N HIS A 313 14.97 0.94 -3.20
CA HIS A 313 15.69 1.12 -1.95
C HIS A 313 15.43 2.53 -1.44
N PHE A 314 14.64 2.66 -0.38
CA PHE A 314 14.27 3.94 0.22
C PHE A 314 15.42 4.49 1.07
N ARG A 315 15.69 5.77 0.91
CA ARG A 315 16.68 6.49 1.71
C ARG A 315 15.99 7.32 2.81
N PRO A 316 16.68 7.62 3.90
CA PRO A 316 16.21 8.63 4.84
C PRO A 316 15.91 9.95 4.10
N GLY A 317 14.69 10.49 4.27
CA GLY A 317 14.25 11.69 3.55
C GLY A 317 13.27 11.45 2.40
N GLY A 318 12.91 10.18 2.12
CA GLY A 318 11.83 9.82 1.20
C GLY A 318 12.25 9.64 -0.26
N GLU A 319 13.52 9.86 -0.61
CA GLU A 319 14.06 9.50 -1.92
C GLU A 319 14.28 7.98 -2.00
N ALA A 320 14.23 7.43 -3.22
CA ALA A 320 14.54 6.03 -3.46
C ALA A 320 15.43 5.87 -4.68
N ASP A 321 16.39 4.94 -4.56
CA ASP A 321 17.06 4.37 -5.72
C ASP A 321 16.24 3.19 -6.21
N TYR A 322 16.15 3.00 -7.52
CA TYR A 322 15.37 1.92 -8.06
C TYR A 322 15.93 1.37 -9.36
N GLN A 323 15.57 0.14 -9.64
CA GLN A 323 15.79 -0.54 -10.90
C GLN A 323 14.52 -1.29 -11.29
N PHE A 324 14.28 -1.45 -12.60
CA PHE A 324 13.14 -2.21 -13.07
C PHE A 324 13.37 -2.82 -14.45
N ALA A 325 12.63 -3.85 -14.74
CA ALA A 325 12.51 -4.42 -16.07
C ALA A 325 11.03 -4.57 -16.42
N VAL A 326 10.64 -4.09 -17.58
CA VAL A 326 9.29 -4.24 -18.11
C VAL A 326 9.34 -4.72 -19.55
N PHE A 327 8.46 -5.66 -19.87
CA PHE A 327 8.24 -6.20 -21.21
C PHE A 327 6.77 -6.01 -21.58
N ALA A 328 6.50 -5.40 -22.73
CA ALA A 328 5.15 -5.20 -23.24
C ALA A 328 4.96 -5.92 -24.58
N THR A 329 3.77 -6.49 -24.78
CA THR A 329 3.41 -7.19 -26.01
C THR A 329 2.09 -6.69 -26.55
N ASN A 330 2.02 -6.48 -27.86
CA ASN A 330 0.81 -6.11 -28.59
C ASN A 330 0.05 -4.89 -28.01
N ALA A 331 0.77 -3.91 -27.47
CA ALA A 331 0.17 -2.67 -27.01
C ALA A 331 -0.25 -1.79 -28.19
N LEU A 332 -1.46 -1.25 -28.15
CA LEU A 332 -1.96 -0.31 -29.15
C LEU A 332 -1.30 1.07 -28.98
N LEU A 333 -0.60 1.53 -30.01
CA LEU A 333 0.16 2.78 -29.98
C LEU A 333 -0.73 4.01 -29.72
N GLY A 334 -1.91 4.09 -30.35
CA GLY A 334 -2.81 5.24 -30.25
C GLY A 334 -3.30 5.51 -28.82
N PRO A 335 -3.94 4.55 -28.14
CA PRO A 335 -4.37 4.70 -26.75
C PRO A 335 -3.21 4.95 -25.78
N LEU A 336 -2.09 4.24 -25.94
CA LEU A 336 -0.89 4.42 -25.12
C LEU A 336 -0.36 5.86 -25.22
N THR A 337 -0.18 6.37 -26.44
CA THR A 337 0.34 7.72 -26.65
C THR A 337 -0.67 8.81 -26.28
N LYS A 338 -1.98 8.53 -26.36
CA LYS A 338 -3.01 9.43 -25.85
C LYS A 338 -2.85 9.67 -24.36
N ASP A 339 -2.66 8.63 -23.57
CA ASP A 339 -2.47 8.75 -22.13
C ASP A 339 -1.09 9.38 -21.79
N MET A 340 -0.03 8.99 -22.52
CA MET A 340 1.29 9.57 -22.33
C MET A 340 1.34 11.08 -22.61
N PHE A 341 0.73 11.54 -23.68
CA PHE A 341 0.83 12.93 -24.15
C PHE A 341 -0.40 13.79 -23.85
N LEU A 342 -1.49 13.20 -23.34
CA LEU A 342 -2.79 13.85 -23.08
C LEU A 342 -3.34 14.58 -24.33
N VAL A 343 -2.99 14.13 -25.52
CA VAL A 343 -3.40 14.72 -26.79
C VAL A 343 -4.04 13.63 -27.65
N THR A 344 -5.22 13.94 -28.21
CA THR A 344 -5.84 13.07 -29.21
C THR A 344 -4.96 13.04 -30.46
N ASN A 345 -4.57 11.85 -30.89
CA ASN A 345 -3.71 11.63 -32.04
C ASN A 345 -4.31 10.54 -32.94
N ARG A 346 -3.82 10.45 -34.17
CA ARG A 346 -4.17 9.41 -35.14
C ARG A 346 -3.10 8.34 -35.27
N LEU A 347 -2.27 8.21 -34.21
CA LEU A 347 -1.26 7.18 -34.18
C LEU A 347 -1.91 5.81 -34.15
N GLU A 348 -1.45 4.92 -34.99
CA GLU A 348 -1.93 3.55 -35.08
C GLU A 348 -0.74 2.61 -35.08
N GLY A 349 -0.99 1.36 -34.75
CA GLY A 349 -0.01 0.28 -34.77
C GLY A 349 0.03 -0.49 -33.47
N TRP A 350 0.78 -1.58 -33.55
CA TRP A 350 1.05 -2.47 -32.46
C TRP A 350 2.49 -2.32 -32.01
N LEU A 351 2.68 -2.12 -30.73
CA LEU A 351 3.98 -1.96 -30.10
C LEU A 351 4.29 -3.15 -29.21
N TRP A 352 5.53 -3.63 -29.25
CA TRP A 352 6.11 -4.52 -28.26
C TRP A 352 7.57 -4.17 -28.05
N GLY A 353 8.11 -4.56 -26.90
CA GLY A 353 9.49 -4.27 -26.56
C GLY A 353 9.79 -4.49 -25.10
N ASN A 354 11.02 -4.27 -24.76
CA ASN A 354 11.48 -4.30 -23.38
C ASN A 354 12.20 -2.99 -23.00
N LEU A 355 12.14 -2.69 -21.72
CA LEU A 355 12.90 -1.63 -21.10
C LEU A 355 13.47 -2.13 -19.78
N VAL A 356 14.80 -2.08 -19.66
CA VAL A 356 15.53 -2.42 -18.44
C VAL A 356 16.24 -1.15 -17.96
N VAL A 357 15.85 -0.68 -16.77
CA VAL A 357 16.52 0.40 -16.07
C VAL A 357 17.32 -0.23 -14.94
N THR A 358 18.63 -0.11 -15.04
CA THR A 358 19.60 -0.74 -14.11
C THR A 358 19.97 0.14 -12.94
N ASN A 359 19.77 1.45 -13.09
CA ASN A 359 20.02 2.46 -12.06
C ASN A 359 19.13 3.67 -12.31
N ALA A 360 18.45 4.12 -11.26
CA ALA A 360 17.60 5.30 -11.28
C ALA A 360 17.40 5.84 -9.87
N SER A 361 17.07 7.13 -9.73
CA SER A 361 16.66 7.74 -8.47
C SER A 361 15.39 8.56 -8.66
N THR A 362 14.54 8.57 -7.65
CA THR A 362 13.34 9.42 -7.63
C THR A 362 13.66 10.91 -7.56
N ALA A 363 14.89 11.27 -7.23
CA ALA A 363 15.35 12.66 -7.22
C ALA A 363 15.44 13.29 -8.62
N SER A 364 15.78 12.50 -9.66
CA SER A 364 15.92 13.00 -11.02
C SER A 364 15.89 11.88 -12.06
N MET A 365 15.15 12.06 -13.14
CA MET A 365 15.21 11.14 -14.29
C MET A 365 16.55 11.19 -15.05
N GLN A 366 17.36 12.21 -14.85
CA GLN A 366 18.70 12.25 -15.42
C GLN A 366 19.67 11.21 -14.81
N THR A 367 19.22 10.51 -13.75
CA THR A 367 19.96 9.39 -13.16
C THR A 367 19.70 8.04 -13.85
N TRP A 368 18.80 8.00 -14.85
CA TRP A 368 18.45 6.75 -15.50
C TRP A 368 19.61 6.23 -16.35
N ASP A 369 20.00 4.99 -16.03
CA ASP A 369 20.86 4.15 -16.86
C ASP A 369 20.13 2.87 -17.20
N GLY A 370 20.23 2.42 -18.45
CA GLY A 370 19.50 1.24 -18.88
C GLY A 370 19.62 0.94 -20.36
N TYR A 371 18.77 0.05 -20.83
CA TYR A 371 18.72 -0.35 -22.24
C TYR A 371 17.36 -0.96 -22.55
N GLY A 372 17.08 -1.10 -23.84
CA GLY A 372 15.87 -1.76 -24.29
C GLY A 372 15.79 -1.91 -25.81
N ASP A 373 14.69 -2.48 -26.23
CA ASP A 373 14.31 -2.55 -27.63
C ASP A 373 12.82 -2.25 -27.81
N LEU A 374 12.48 -1.73 -28.99
CA LEU A 374 11.12 -1.46 -29.39
C LEU A 374 10.88 -2.02 -30.80
N HIS A 375 9.69 -2.58 -30.97
CA HIS A 375 9.22 -3.07 -32.25
C HIS A 375 7.82 -2.51 -32.51
N LEU A 376 7.62 -2.05 -33.75
CA LEU A 376 6.34 -1.51 -34.23
C LEU A 376 5.88 -2.31 -35.44
N ARG A 377 4.58 -2.57 -35.52
CA ARG A 377 3.95 -3.15 -36.70
C ARG A 377 2.69 -2.38 -37.06
N ASP A 378 2.48 -2.23 -38.37
CA ASP A 378 1.31 -1.58 -38.97
C ASP A 378 1.07 -0.17 -38.44
N GLY A 379 2.16 0.58 -38.20
CA GLY A 379 2.16 1.87 -37.52
C GLY A 379 1.85 3.04 -38.45
N PHE A 380 0.89 3.90 -38.09
CA PHE A 380 0.76 5.24 -38.66
C PHE A 380 1.42 6.24 -37.67
N ILE A 381 2.64 6.70 -38.00
CA ILE A 381 3.54 7.41 -37.06
C ILE A 381 3.82 8.85 -37.47
N TRP A 382 3.27 9.34 -38.59
CA TRP A 382 3.62 10.65 -39.15
C TRP A 382 3.14 11.85 -38.30
N GLU A 383 2.30 11.64 -37.32
CA GLU A 383 1.92 12.68 -36.34
C GLU A 383 2.97 12.87 -35.25
N ILE A 384 3.93 11.96 -35.10
CA ILE A 384 5.10 12.18 -34.25
C ILE A 384 6.02 13.17 -34.97
N PRO A 385 6.31 14.36 -34.40
CA PRO A 385 6.99 15.42 -35.14
C PRO A 385 8.33 15.02 -35.76
N VAL A 386 9.12 14.20 -35.08
CA VAL A 386 10.42 13.72 -35.56
C VAL A 386 10.31 12.85 -36.84
N PHE A 387 9.17 12.23 -37.07
CA PHE A 387 8.87 11.51 -38.32
C PHE A 387 8.09 12.39 -39.29
N GLY A 388 7.15 13.18 -38.78
CA GLY A 388 6.26 14.03 -39.54
C GLY A 388 6.94 15.09 -40.39
N ILE A 389 8.12 15.60 -39.96
CA ILE A 389 8.91 16.57 -40.75
C ILE A 389 9.31 16.02 -42.12
N PHE A 390 9.38 14.70 -42.28
CA PHE A 390 9.74 14.05 -43.54
C PHE A 390 8.51 13.71 -44.40
N SER A 391 7.26 13.77 -43.88
CA SER A 391 6.04 13.45 -44.60
C SER A 391 5.89 14.30 -45.87
N GLY A 392 6.11 15.60 -45.77
CA GLY A 392 6.03 16.53 -46.91
C GLY A 392 7.10 16.25 -47.99
N VAL A 393 8.35 15.97 -47.59
CA VAL A 393 9.45 15.63 -48.50
C VAL A 393 9.10 14.35 -49.27
N LEU A 394 8.65 13.33 -48.54
CA LEU A 394 8.32 12.03 -49.12
C LEU A 394 7.13 12.11 -50.04
N ASN A 395 6.09 12.86 -49.68
CA ASN A 395 4.92 13.09 -50.56
C ASN A 395 5.24 13.92 -51.79
N GLY A 396 6.23 14.84 -51.72
CA GLY A 396 6.75 15.59 -52.87
C GLY A 396 7.53 14.70 -53.82
N MET A 397 8.18 13.65 -53.36
CA MET A 397 8.87 12.66 -54.17
C MET A 397 7.89 11.67 -54.82
N VAL A 398 7.03 11.08 -54.01
CA VAL A 398 6.02 10.10 -54.43
C VAL A 398 4.74 10.37 -53.69
N PRO A 399 3.65 10.74 -54.34
CA PRO A 399 2.37 10.98 -53.71
C PRO A 399 1.91 9.80 -52.84
N GLY A 400 1.59 10.08 -51.57
CA GLY A 400 1.14 9.09 -50.61
C GLY A 400 2.25 8.40 -49.78
N LEU A 401 3.53 8.57 -50.13
CA LEU A 401 4.62 7.91 -49.43
C LEU A 401 4.77 8.42 -47.99
N GLY A 402 4.65 9.73 -47.74
CA GLY A 402 4.69 10.35 -46.44
C GLY A 402 3.45 10.12 -45.56
N ASN A 403 2.45 9.42 -46.08
CA ASN A 403 1.24 9.03 -45.36
C ASN A 403 1.07 7.49 -45.32
N SER A 404 2.07 6.75 -45.77
CA SER A 404 2.02 5.29 -45.81
C SER A 404 2.19 4.72 -44.39
N ARG A 405 1.55 3.59 -44.12
CA ARG A 405 1.75 2.86 -42.87
C ARG A 405 3.14 2.25 -42.82
N ALA A 406 3.80 2.37 -41.68
CA ALA A 406 5.01 1.60 -41.39
C ALA A 406 4.62 0.13 -41.21
N SER A 407 5.08 -0.72 -42.11
CA SER A 407 4.86 -2.18 -42.00
C SER A 407 5.61 -2.79 -40.82
N ALA A 408 6.81 -2.25 -40.54
CA ALA A 408 7.64 -2.64 -39.40
C ALA A 408 8.54 -1.48 -38.94
N GLY A 409 8.78 -1.41 -37.66
CA GLY A 409 9.81 -0.56 -37.06
C GLY A 409 10.56 -1.33 -35.99
N THR A 410 11.86 -1.16 -35.92
CA THR A 410 12.71 -1.78 -34.88
C THR A 410 13.72 -0.78 -34.39
N CYS A 411 14.05 -0.87 -33.11
CA CYS A 411 15.02 -0.01 -32.46
C CYS A 411 15.61 -0.70 -31.26
N THR A 412 16.94 -0.72 -31.14
CA THR A 412 17.59 -0.97 -29.85
C THR A 412 18.15 0.33 -29.32
N PHE A 413 18.16 0.48 -28.00
CA PHE A 413 18.65 1.71 -27.38
C PHE A 413 19.34 1.45 -26.05
N SER A 414 20.24 2.35 -25.71
CA SER A 414 20.81 2.48 -24.37
C SER A 414 20.39 3.80 -23.74
N ILE A 415 20.32 3.84 -22.43
CA ILE A 415 20.08 5.05 -21.64
C ILE A 415 21.30 5.26 -20.76
N THR A 416 21.87 6.45 -20.77
CA THR A 416 22.98 6.82 -19.91
C THR A 416 22.80 8.26 -19.44
N ASN A 417 22.74 8.44 -18.12
CA ASN A 417 22.47 9.74 -17.50
C ASN A 417 21.25 10.46 -18.12
N GLY A 418 20.15 9.74 -18.30
CA GLY A 418 18.91 10.27 -18.88
C GLY A 418 18.98 10.60 -20.37
N VAL A 419 19.99 10.12 -21.07
CA VAL A 419 20.12 10.29 -22.53
C VAL A 419 19.93 8.94 -23.22
N ILE A 420 18.87 8.83 -24.02
CA ILE A 420 18.58 7.67 -24.87
C ILE A 420 19.44 7.76 -26.12
N ARG A 421 20.17 6.70 -26.46
CA ARG A 421 20.95 6.56 -27.68
C ARG A 421 20.51 5.34 -28.45
N SER A 422 20.26 5.51 -29.75
CA SER A 422 20.04 4.42 -30.70
C SER A 422 20.92 4.60 -31.93
N GLU A 423 21.46 3.49 -32.43
CA GLU A 423 22.29 3.46 -33.65
C GLU A 423 21.63 2.66 -34.78
N ASP A 424 20.48 2.04 -34.53
CA ASP A 424 19.86 1.05 -35.40
C ASP A 424 18.35 1.20 -35.63
N MET A 425 17.75 2.34 -35.24
CA MET A 425 16.32 2.52 -35.46
C MET A 425 16.01 2.45 -36.96
N ASP A 426 15.19 1.48 -37.34
CA ASP A 426 14.84 1.15 -38.72
C ASP A 426 13.32 1.08 -38.87
N ILE A 427 12.77 1.95 -39.68
CA ILE A 427 11.34 2.02 -39.99
C ILE A 427 11.13 1.70 -41.47
N ARG A 428 10.31 0.69 -41.74
CA ARG A 428 10.00 0.22 -43.08
C ARG A 428 8.53 0.44 -43.38
N SER A 429 8.25 0.94 -44.59
CA SER A 429 6.90 1.00 -45.14
C SER A 429 6.91 0.44 -46.57
N THR A 430 5.75 0.42 -47.24
CA THR A 430 5.68 -0.01 -48.61
C THR A 430 6.56 0.88 -49.50
N GLY A 431 7.72 0.37 -49.90
CA GLY A 431 8.66 1.03 -50.81
C GLY A 431 9.69 1.98 -50.18
N MET A 432 9.67 2.18 -48.85
CA MET A 432 10.58 3.12 -48.17
C MET A 432 11.17 2.52 -46.89
N ARG A 433 12.40 2.94 -46.61
CA ARG A 433 13.10 2.67 -45.34
C ARG A 433 13.62 3.99 -44.78
N LEU A 434 13.35 4.23 -43.49
CA LEU A 434 13.94 5.31 -42.71
C LEU A 434 14.85 4.74 -41.62
N GLN A 435 16.07 5.24 -41.54
CA GLN A 435 17.02 4.86 -40.51
C GLN A 435 17.37 6.10 -39.67
N TYR A 436 17.26 5.97 -38.36
CA TYR A 436 17.61 7.00 -37.40
C TYR A 436 18.77 6.51 -36.55
N ARG A 437 19.76 7.40 -36.34
CA ARG A 437 20.90 7.17 -35.45
C ARG A 437 21.14 8.43 -34.65
N GLY A 438 21.21 8.36 -33.33
CA GLY A 438 21.44 9.55 -32.53
C GLY A 438 20.96 9.44 -31.10
N THR A 439 20.71 10.61 -30.52
CA THR A 439 20.36 10.75 -29.10
C THR A 439 19.08 11.57 -28.92
N LEU A 440 18.36 11.23 -27.86
CA LEU A 440 17.21 11.96 -27.34
C LEU A 440 17.37 12.02 -25.82
N ASP A 441 17.39 13.21 -25.22
CA ASP A 441 17.38 13.34 -23.76
C ASP A 441 15.94 13.43 -23.22
N PHE A 442 15.78 13.27 -21.92
CA PHE A 442 14.48 13.38 -21.26
C PHE A 442 13.92 14.80 -21.23
N ASP A 443 14.71 15.83 -21.51
CA ASP A 443 14.23 17.19 -21.79
C ASP A 443 13.67 17.31 -23.21
N GLY A 444 13.71 16.24 -23.99
CA GLY A 444 13.22 16.16 -25.36
C GLY A 444 14.17 16.71 -26.41
N LYS A 445 15.44 17.01 -26.10
CA LYS A 445 16.41 17.47 -27.09
C LYS A 445 16.87 16.32 -27.94
N ILE A 446 16.86 16.55 -29.27
CA ILE A 446 17.22 15.57 -30.28
C ILE A 446 18.54 15.99 -30.95
N ASN A 447 19.40 15.01 -31.19
CA ASN A 447 20.52 15.11 -32.09
C ASN A 447 20.69 13.79 -32.84
N ALA A 448 20.13 13.70 -34.02
CA ALA A 448 20.07 12.48 -34.80
C ALA A 448 20.43 12.71 -36.27
N ARG A 449 20.87 11.64 -36.93
CA ARG A 449 20.95 11.54 -38.38
C ARG A 449 19.84 10.66 -38.89
N VAL A 450 19.19 11.07 -39.96
CA VAL A 450 18.10 10.35 -40.61
C VAL A 450 18.47 10.10 -42.06
N GLU A 451 18.43 8.83 -42.42
CA GLU A 451 18.66 8.39 -43.82
C GLU A 451 17.35 7.79 -44.36
N ALA A 452 16.93 8.21 -45.53
CA ALA A 452 15.83 7.56 -46.25
C ALA A 452 16.35 6.85 -47.49
N GLY A 453 15.86 5.62 -47.68
CA GLY A 453 16.16 4.77 -48.84
C GLY A 453 14.87 4.24 -49.50
N ILE A 454 14.95 3.92 -50.77
CA ILE A 454 13.87 3.21 -51.50
C ILE A 454 14.10 1.71 -51.38
N LEU A 455 13.04 0.95 -51.08
CA LEU A 455 13.01 -0.50 -51.16
C LEU A 455 12.74 -0.93 -52.62
N ARG A 456 13.57 -1.85 -53.16
CA ARG A 456 13.53 -2.28 -54.57
C ARG A 456 12.27 -3.05 -54.99
N ASP A 457 11.48 -3.51 -54.04
CA ASP A 457 10.35 -4.42 -54.29
C ASP A 457 9.01 -3.70 -54.59
N MET A 458 9.04 -2.41 -54.99
CA MET A 458 7.83 -1.68 -55.33
C MET A 458 7.32 -1.99 -56.72
N PRO A 459 6.13 -2.58 -56.87
CA PRO A 459 5.60 -2.92 -58.19
C PRO A 459 5.29 -1.72 -59.11
N LEU A 460 5.17 -0.50 -58.52
CA LEU A 460 4.87 0.75 -59.25
C LEU A 460 6.10 1.46 -59.84
N PHE A 461 7.32 1.09 -59.45
CA PHE A 461 8.56 1.73 -59.91
C PHE A 461 9.34 0.91 -60.93
N GLY A 462 8.84 -0.27 -61.26
CA GLY A 462 9.62 -1.30 -61.98
C GLY A 462 9.97 -0.99 -63.44
N GLN A 463 9.36 0.01 -64.11
CA GLN A 463 9.64 0.21 -65.54
C GLN A 463 10.19 1.59 -65.91
N VAL A 464 9.94 2.64 -65.19
CA VAL A 464 10.35 4.00 -65.57
C VAL A 464 11.55 4.53 -64.75
N PHE A 465 11.64 4.14 -63.47
CA PHE A 465 12.70 4.62 -62.55
C PHE A 465 13.90 3.71 -62.47
N SER A 466 13.79 2.45 -62.89
CA SER A 466 14.88 1.47 -62.79
C SER A 466 16.13 1.84 -63.60
N THR A 467 15.95 2.60 -64.70
CA THR A 467 17.04 2.94 -65.61
C THR A 467 17.82 4.21 -65.23
N VAL A 468 17.18 5.14 -64.51
CA VAL A 468 17.79 6.45 -64.16
C VAL A 468 18.34 6.49 -62.73
N LEU A 469 17.77 5.70 -61.84
CA LEU A 469 18.13 5.70 -60.43
C LEU A 469 18.93 4.45 -59.98
N TRP A 470 19.42 3.66 -60.92
CA TRP A 470 20.14 2.41 -60.64
C TRP A 470 21.25 2.45 -59.58
N PRO A 471 22.04 3.55 -59.37
CA PRO A 471 23.03 3.57 -58.30
C PRO A 471 22.55 4.19 -56.96
N VAL A 472 21.31 4.76 -56.89
CA VAL A 472 20.89 5.54 -55.70
C VAL A 472 19.95 4.73 -54.82
N THR A 473 20.54 4.04 -53.84
CA THR A 473 19.81 3.41 -52.75
C THR A 473 19.39 4.39 -51.65
N LYS A 474 20.08 5.54 -51.59
CA LYS A 474 19.92 6.60 -50.56
C LYS A 474 19.21 7.81 -51.22
N LEU A 475 18.01 8.16 -50.73
CA LEU A 475 17.23 9.31 -51.21
C LEU A 475 17.76 10.63 -50.63
N PHE A 476 17.94 10.64 -49.32
CA PHE A 476 18.45 11.81 -48.57
C PHE A 476 19.03 11.43 -47.25
N GLU A 477 19.84 12.33 -46.71
CA GLU A 477 20.35 12.31 -45.37
C GLU A 477 20.18 13.69 -44.73
N TYR A 478 19.61 13.72 -43.52
CA TYR A 478 19.38 14.92 -42.73
C TYR A 478 20.01 14.79 -41.36
N LYS A 479 20.47 15.89 -40.83
CA LYS A 479 20.73 16.06 -39.41
C LYS A 479 19.49 16.65 -38.77
N VAL A 480 18.93 15.96 -37.76
CA VAL A 480 17.80 16.42 -36.99
C VAL A 480 18.29 16.93 -35.64
N THR A 481 17.92 18.15 -35.30
CA THR A 481 18.24 18.81 -34.03
C THR A 481 17.02 19.53 -33.47
N GLY A 482 17.14 20.16 -32.32
CA GLY A 482 16.03 20.85 -31.64
C GLY A 482 15.38 19.99 -30.59
N THR A 483 14.05 20.07 -30.46
CA THR A 483 13.29 19.31 -29.47
C THR A 483 12.28 18.38 -30.17
N LEU A 484 11.84 17.34 -29.49
CA LEU A 484 10.86 16.37 -30.00
C LEU A 484 9.56 17.06 -30.48
N GLY A 485 9.13 18.14 -29.82
CA GLY A 485 7.96 18.94 -30.21
C GLY A 485 8.21 19.96 -31.32
N ALA A 486 9.48 20.34 -31.57
CA ALA A 486 9.88 21.31 -32.59
C ALA A 486 11.23 20.91 -33.22
N PRO A 487 11.30 19.77 -33.93
CA PRO A 487 12.53 19.32 -34.55
C PRO A 487 12.88 20.20 -35.76
N LYS A 488 14.19 20.35 -36.00
CA LYS A 488 14.76 21.03 -37.18
C LYS A 488 15.54 20.01 -37.97
N ALA A 489 15.35 19.99 -39.28
CA ALA A 489 16.05 19.08 -40.19
C ALA A 489 16.96 19.88 -41.16
N ASP A 490 18.25 19.68 -41.03
CA ASP A 490 19.27 20.28 -41.90
C ASP A 490 19.80 19.23 -42.88
N PRO A 491 19.82 19.46 -44.18
CA PRO A 491 20.31 18.51 -45.16
C PRO A 491 21.81 18.30 -45.03
N VAL A 492 22.28 17.06 -45.01
CA VAL A 492 23.70 16.67 -44.93
C VAL A 492 24.22 16.32 -46.34
N SER A 493 23.46 15.57 -47.09
CA SER A 493 23.80 15.25 -48.48
C SER A 493 22.56 15.25 -49.38
N LEU A 494 22.73 15.77 -50.60
CA LEU A 494 21.65 15.95 -51.59
C LEU A 494 21.99 15.28 -52.91
N VAL A 495 21.06 14.48 -53.36
CA VAL A 495 20.94 14.10 -54.75
C VAL A 495 19.58 14.66 -55.22
N PRO A 496 19.49 15.42 -56.21
CA PRO A 496 19.96 16.74 -56.66
C PRO A 496 19.17 17.94 -56.09
N LYS A 497 19.69 19.17 -56.24
CA LYS A 497 19.23 20.47 -55.68
C LYS A 497 17.80 20.95 -56.09
N VAL A 498 17.03 20.21 -56.84
CA VAL A 498 15.78 20.69 -57.46
C VAL A 498 14.55 20.57 -56.56
N MET A 499 14.62 19.88 -55.40
CA MET A 499 13.42 19.55 -54.61
C MET A 499 13.28 20.25 -53.23
N PHE A 500 13.99 21.36 -53.02
CA PHE A 500 13.89 22.06 -51.72
C PHE A 500 13.10 23.35 -51.80
N LEU A 501 11.79 23.21 -51.58
CA LEU A 501 10.98 24.32 -51.10
C LEU A 501 11.14 24.46 -49.58
N PRO A 502 11.14 25.70 -49.08
CA PRO A 502 11.42 25.96 -47.68
C PRO A 502 10.32 25.34 -46.81
N PHE A 503 10.71 24.43 -45.90
CA PHE A 503 9.81 23.82 -44.91
C PHE A 503 9.50 24.84 -43.82
N GLN A 504 8.50 25.66 -44.02
CA GLN A 504 7.75 26.34 -42.96
C GLN A 504 6.35 25.76 -42.91
N LEU A 505 6.18 24.59 -42.31
CA LEU A 505 4.87 24.10 -41.92
C LEU A 505 4.60 24.54 -40.47
N PRO A 506 3.40 25.10 -40.21
CA PRO A 506 3.00 25.40 -38.84
C PRO A 506 2.68 24.09 -38.15
N PHE A 507 3.64 23.55 -37.41
CA PHE A 507 3.39 22.48 -36.47
C PHE A 507 2.66 23.05 -35.27
N HIS A 508 1.49 22.52 -34.93
CA HIS A 508 0.92 22.76 -33.62
C HIS A 508 1.88 22.17 -32.58
N PRO A 509 2.33 22.96 -31.61
CA PRO A 509 3.28 22.46 -30.62
C PRO A 509 2.60 21.35 -29.79
N LEU A 510 3.00 20.11 -30.01
CA LEU A 510 2.83 19.08 -29.02
C LEU A 510 3.52 19.61 -27.74
N ARG A 511 2.76 19.71 -26.66
CA ARG A 511 3.32 20.09 -25.37
C ARG A 511 4.51 19.17 -25.08
N THR A 512 5.63 19.78 -24.79
CA THR A 512 6.93 19.16 -24.55
C THR A 512 6.81 17.93 -23.64
N LEU A 513 7.61 16.92 -23.88
CA LEU A 513 7.87 15.75 -22.99
C LEU A 513 8.15 16.13 -21.52
N ARG A 514 8.37 17.42 -21.24
CA ARG A 514 8.51 17.94 -19.86
C ARG A 514 7.29 17.60 -18.99
N GLY A 515 6.11 17.37 -19.56
CA GLY A 515 4.93 16.86 -18.84
C GLY A 515 4.95 15.35 -18.60
N LEU A 516 5.92 14.59 -19.11
CA LEU A 516 6.13 13.16 -18.85
C LEU A 516 7.18 12.90 -17.76
N LEU A 517 7.77 13.96 -17.22
CA LEU A 517 8.83 13.88 -16.23
C LEU A 517 8.29 13.54 -14.81
N PRO A 518 9.15 13.26 -13.82
CA PRO A 518 8.83 12.67 -12.52
C PRO A 518 7.64 13.27 -11.77
N GLU A 519 7.33 14.56 -11.98
CA GLU A 519 6.18 15.23 -11.37
C GLU A 519 4.86 14.55 -11.74
N ASP A 520 4.78 14.00 -12.96
CA ASP A 520 3.59 13.34 -13.46
C ASP A 520 3.57 11.82 -13.16
N LEU A 521 4.73 11.25 -12.77
CA LEU A 521 4.85 9.84 -12.38
C LEU A 521 4.70 9.61 -10.87
N GLY A 522 4.32 10.65 -10.11
CA GLY A 522 4.15 10.55 -8.65
C GLY A 522 5.46 10.50 -7.86
N PHE A 523 6.59 10.81 -8.51
CA PHE A 523 7.92 10.86 -7.90
C PHE A 523 8.38 12.31 -7.60
N SER A 524 7.46 13.28 -7.48
CA SER A 524 7.83 14.67 -7.24
C SER A 524 8.20 14.90 -5.77
N PRO A 525 9.41 15.42 -5.48
CA PRO A 525 9.85 15.70 -4.11
C PRO A 525 9.20 16.95 -3.49
N THR A 526 8.22 17.59 -4.16
CA THR A 526 7.75 18.95 -3.82
C THR A 526 6.65 19.04 -2.77
N ASN A 527 6.28 17.97 -2.08
CA ASN A 527 5.30 18.01 -0.98
C ASN A 527 5.89 17.72 0.40
N ALA A 528 7.12 18.16 0.67
CA ALA A 528 7.55 18.30 2.04
C ALA A 528 6.81 19.50 2.67
N PRO A 529 5.99 19.31 3.72
CA PRO A 529 5.41 20.43 4.43
C PRO A 529 6.55 21.24 5.04
N THR A 530 6.67 22.49 4.64
CA THR A 530 7.50 23.47 5.33
C THR A 530 7.02 23.55 6.78
N LEU A 531 7.76 22.97 7.69
CA LEU A 531 7.62 23.16 9.13
C LEU A 531 7.84 24.66 9.41
N THR A 532 6.78 25.42 9.51
CA THR A 532 6.81 26.75 10.11
C THR A 532 7.07 26.57 11.60
N SER A 533 8.25 26.96 12.03
CA SER A 533 8.61 27.07 13.44
C SER A 533 7.56 27.88 14.20
N PRO A 534 7.08 27.42 15.36
CA PRO A 534 6.20 28.23 16.18
C PRO A 534 6.99 29.45 16.67
N LYS A 535 6.47 30.64 16.40
CA LYS A 535 6.92 31.88 17.04
C LYS A 535 6.70 31.74 18.53
N GLN A 536 7.80 31.85 19.28
CA GLN A 536 7.75 32.16 20.71
C GLN A 536 7.01 33.50 20.91
N ASN A 537 5.99 33.44 21.70
CA ASN A 537 5.53 34.51 22.62
C ASN A 537 5.05 33.84 23.89
#